data_654ccf0f967bcc896f44cea5cab418ee
#
_entry.id   654ccf0f967bcc896f44cea5cab418ee
#
_cell.length_a   1.000
_cell.length_b   1.000
_cell.length_c   1.000
_cell.angle_alpha   90.00
_cell.angle_beta   90.00
_cell.angle_gamma   90.00
#
_symmetry.space_group_name_H-M   'P 1'
#
loop_
_entity.id
_entity.type
_entity.pdbx_description
1 polymer ?
#
loop_
_entity_poly.entity_id
_entity_poly.type
_entity_poly.pdbx_seq_one_letter_code
_entity_poly.pdbx_strand_id
1 'polypeptide(L)'
;DIVGGIEWVKSQSGETDIAKMAEKQKKAYAGTELAGKKLGVIGLGAIGVKGANAATHLGMDVYGYDPYISVQAAWNLSRSVKHIDVVEDIYKECDFITIHVPLLDSTRQMINKSAIQMMKKDVIILNFARDLLVDEQAVLDGIAAGKIRKYVSDFPNPTTAGQDGVIVIPHLGAS
;
A
#
# COMPACT_ATOMS: atom_id res chain seq x y z
N ASP A 1 5.12 3.96 -12.83
CA ASP A 1 6.38 4.21 -12.12
C ASP A 1 6.96 5.57 -12.53
N ILE A 2 6.64 6.61 -11.74
CA ILE A 2 7.05 7.99 -12.07
C ILE A 2 8.57 8.17 -11.91
N VAL A 3 9.19 7.53 -10.93
CA VAL A 3 10.64 7.64 -10.68
C VAL A 3 11.42 7.07 -11.85
N GLY A 4 11.10 5.84 -12.27
CA GLY A 4 11.72 5.24 -13.45
C GLY A 4 11.50 6.04 -14.73
N GLY A 5 10.33 6.66 -14.88
CA GLY A 5 10.05 7.58 -15.99
C GLY A 5 10.94 8.83 -15.97
N ILE A 6 11.16 9.42 -14.79
CA ILE A 6 12.06 10.59 -14.62
C ILE A 6 13.51 10.21 -14.95
N GLU A 7 13.99 9.08 -14.44
CA GLU A 7 15.34 8.59 -14.70
C GLU A 7 15.56 8.31 -16.19
N TRP A 8 14.57 7.68 -16.84
CA TRP A 8 14.62 7.47 -18.27
C TRP A 8 14.70 8.80 -19.04
N VAL A 9 13.87 9.80 -18.73
CA VAL A 9 13.93 11.13 -19.36
C VAL A 9 15.31 11.76 -19.18
N LYS A 10 15.89 11.68 -17.97
CA LYS A 10 17.25 12.19 -17.70
C LYS A 10 18.30 11.48 -18.57
N SER A 11 18.17 10.17 -18.78
CA SER A 11 19.12 9.42 -19.62
C SER A 11 19.07 9.80 -21.10
N GLN A 12 17.98 10.44 -21.55
CA GLN A 12 17.79 10.91 -22.93
C GLN A 12 18.22 12.38 -23.14
N SER A 13 18.92 12.99 -22.21
CA SER A 13 19.22 14.44 -22.21
C SER A 13 20.00 14.94 -23.44
N GLY A 14 20.63 14.07 -24.22
CA GLY A 14 21.34 14.41 -25.46
C GLY A 14 20.53 14.22 -26.76
N GLU A 15 19.30 13.72 -26.64
CA GLU A 15 18.48 13.37 -27.82
C GLU A 15 17.65 14.56 -28.31
N THR A 16 17.66 14.78 -29.64
CA THR A 16 16.90 15.89 -30.27
C THR A 16 15.41 15.61 -30.37
N ASP A 17 15.00 14.33 -30.44
CA ASP A 17 13.60 13.89 -30.60
C ASP A 17 12.98 13.32 -29.33
N ILE A 18 13.44 13.79 -28.15
CA ILE A 18 13.04 13.28 -26.84
C ILE A 18 11.51 13.27 -26.65
N ALA A 19 10.79 14.24 -27.19
CA ALA A 19 9.33 14.31 -27.07
C ALA A 19 8.64 13.12 -27.79
N LYS A 20 9.09 12.77 -28.99
CA LYS A 20 8.55 11.59 -29.72
C LYS A 20 8.91 10.28 -29.04
N MET A 21 10.12 10.19 -28.47
CA MET A 21 10.57 9.03 -27.72
C MET A 21 9.74 8.85 -26.45
N ALA A 22 9.46 9.94 -25.71
CA ALA A 22 8.62 9.92 -24.51
C ALA A 22 7.19 9.43 -24.82
N GLU A 23 6.59 9.88 -25.93
CA GLU A 23 5.28 9.40 -26.35
C GLU A 23 5.24 7.88 -26.62
N LYS A 24 6.30 7.31 -27.18
CA LYS A 24 6.40 5.86 -27.40
C LYS A 24 6.61 5.08 -26.09
N GLN A 25 7.39 5.65 -25.17
CA GLN A 25 7.78 4.99 -23.91
C GLN A 25 6.78 5.19 -22.76
N LYS A 26 5.90 6.19 -22.80
CA LYS A 26 4.99 6.52 -21.68
C LYS A 26 4.20 5.34 -21.14
N LYS A 27 3.84 4.39 -21.99
CA LYS A 27 3.09 3.19 -21.58
C LYS A 27 3.87 2.28 -20.62
N ALA A 28 5.20 2.25 -20.70
CA ALA A 28 6.05 1.46 -19.81
C ALA A 28 6.03 2.00 -18.37
N TYR A 29 5.74 3.29 -18.20
CA TYR A 29 5.72 3.98 -16.90
C TYR A 29 4.30 4.25 -16.41
N ALA A 30 3.28 3.87 -17.17
CA ALA A 30 1.89 4.05 -16.78
C ALA A 30 1.59 3.33 -15.46
N GLY A 31 0.93 4.03 -14.56
CA GLY A 31 0.44 3.50 -13.30
C GLY A 31 -0.96 2.89 -13.42
N THR A 32 -1.51 2.51 -12.26
CA THR A 32 -2.90 2.07 -12.13
C THR A 32 -3.75 3.25 -11.67
N GLU A 33 -4.88 3.48 -12.30
CA GLU A 33 -5.89 4.44 -11.84
C GLU A 33 -6.37 4.04 -10.44
N LEU A 34 -6.44 5.00 -9.51
CA LEU A 34 -6.92 4.76 -8.15
C LEU A 34 -8.43 4.79 -8.05
N ALA A 35 -9.10 5.61 -8.87
CA ALA A 35 -10.56 5.70 -8.88
C ALA A 35 -11.20 4.32 -9.14
N GLY A 36 -12.16 3.94 -8.30
CA GLY A 36 -12.84 2.66 -8.36
C GLY A 36 -12.03 1.45 -7.86
N LYS A 37 -10.79 1.65 -7.38
CA LYS A 37 -10.02 0.59 -6.70
C LYS A 37 -10.41 0.49 -5.23
N LYS A 38 -10.32 -0.71 -4.67
CA LYS A 38 -10.65 -1.00 -3.27
C LYS A 38 -9.42 -0.82 -2.39
N LEU A 39 -9.54 0.05 -1.39
CA LEU A 39 -8.53 0.22 -0.33
C LEU A 39 -9.04 -0.38 0.98
N GLY A 40 -8.35 -1.35 1.52
CA GLY A 40 -8.53 -1.85 2.88
C GLY A 40 -7.69 -1.06 3.88
N VAL A 41 -8.31 -0.50 4.88
CA VAL A 41 -7.65 0.21 5.98
C VAL A 41 -7.78 -0.62 7.25
N ILE A 42 -6.67 -1.16 7.73
CA ILE A 42 -6.60 -1.98 8.95
C ILE A 42 -6.10 -1.08 10.09
N GLY A 43 -7.00 -0.77 11.02
CA GLY A 43 -6.78 0.22 12.08
C GLY A 43 -7.31 1.60 11.70
N LEU A 44 -8.34 2.07 12.42
CA LEU A 44 -9.02 3.34 12.21
C LEU A 44 -8.75 4.31 13.36
N GLY A 45 -7.49 4.39 13.81
CA GLY A 45 -7.00 5.42 14.72
C GLY A 45 -6.81 6.77 14.02
N ALA A 46 -6.08 7.68 14.66
CA ALA A 46 -5.87 9.04 14.14
C ALA A 46 -5.31 9.10 12.71
N ILE A 47 -4.41 8.18 12.35
CA ILE A 47 -3.79 8.12 11.01
C ILE A 47 -4.69 7.38 10.04
N GLY A 48 -5.21 6.20 10.42
CA GLY A 48 -6.06 5.38 9.56
C GLY A 48 -7.32 6.10 9.11
N VAL A 49 -7.99 6.86 9.99
CA VAL A 49 -9.15 7.69 9.65
C VAL A 49 -8.79 8.75 8.60
N LYS A 50 -7.66 9.45 8.77
CA LYS A 50 -7.21 10.46 7.80
C LYS A 50 -6.91 9.82 6.43
N GLY A 51 -6.21 8.68 6.43
CA GLY A 51 -5.91 7.93 5.20
C GLY A 51 -7.18 7.44 4.50
N ALA A 52 -8.12 6.85 5.25
CA ALA A 52 -9.40 6.40 4.73
C ALA A 52 -10.20 7.55 4.10
N ASN A 53 -10.29 8.69 4.79
CA ASN A 53 -11.00 9.87 4.28
C ASN A 53 -10.32 10.43 3.02
N ALA A 54 -8.99 10.54 3.00
CA ALA A 54 -8.26 11.01 1.82
C ALA A 54 -8.50 10.09 0.60
N ALA A 55 -8.50 8.78 0.82
CA ALA A 55 -8.72 7.80 -0.25
C ALA A 55 -10.13 7.90 -0.84
N THR A 56 -11.17 8.21 -0.04
CA THR A 56 -12.51 8.45 -0.59
C THR A 56 -12.54 9.65 -1.54
N HIS A 57 -11.79 10.72 -1.23
CA HIS A 57 -11.67 11.89 -2.12
C HIS A 57 -10.88 11.60 -3.40
N LEU A 58 -10.03 10.57 -3.41
CA LEU A 58 -9.35 10.07 -4.60
C LEU A 58 -10.23 9.13 -5.45
N GLY A 59 -11.49 8.95 -5.07
CA GLY A 59 -12.44 8.10 -5.78
C GLY A 59 -12.24 6.60 -5.54
N MET A 60 -11.55 6.21 -4.47
CA MET A 60 -11.40 4.81 -4.08
C MET A 60 -12.63 4.31 -3.31
N ASP A 61 -12.94 3.03 -3.46
CA ASP A 61 -13.84 2.31 -2.57
C ASP A 61 -13.08 1.89 -1.30
N VAL A 62 -13.41 2.52 -0.16
CA VAL A 62 -12.65 2.30 1.08
C VAL A 62 -13.39 1.35 2.03
N TYR A 63 -12.67 0.36 2.53
CA TYR A 63 -13.09 -0.66 3.48
C TYR A 63 -12.27 -0.52 4.76
N GLY A 64 -12.92 -0.29 5.89
CA GLY A 64 -12.27 -0.07 7.17
C GLY A 64 -12.52 -1.20 8.15
N TYR A 65 -11.45 -1.73 8.75
CA TYR A 65 -11.48 -2.72 9.82
C TYR A 65 -10.78 -2.17 11.06
N ASP A 66 -11.50 -2.08 12.15
CA ASP A 66 -10.95 -1.80 13.49
C ASP A 66 -11.94 -2.28 14.56
N PRO A 67 -11.69 -3.42 15.22
CA PRO A 67 -12.59 -3.94 16.26
C PRO A 67 -12.59 -3.09 17.55
N TYR A 68 -11.67 -2.14 17.65
CA TYR A 68 -11.50 -1.28 18.83
C TYR A 68 -11.67 0.21 18.49
N ILE A 69 -12.35 0.54 17.39
CA ILE A 69 -12.54 1.93 16.96
C ILE A 69 -13.15 2.77 18.08
N SER A 70 -12.54 3.91 18.37
CA SER A 70 -13.10 4.83 19.36
C SER A 70 -14.31 5.58 18.79
N VAL A 71 -15.22 6.01 19.65
CA VAL A 71 -16.36 6.85 19.25
C VAL A 71 -15.88 8.11 18.51
N GLN A 72 -14.83 8.76 19.01
CA GLN A 72 -14.26 9.95 18.36
C GLN A 72 -13.73 9.65 16.96
N ALA A 73 -13.05 8.53 16.76
CA ALA A 73 -12.54 8.11 15.45
C ALA A 73 -13.70 7.82 14.49
N ALA A 74 -14.74 7.13 14.96
CA ALA A 74 -15.94 6.83 14.18
C ALA A 74 -16.68 8.11 13.73
N TRP A 75 -16.77 9.14 14.58
CA TRP A 75 -17.35 10.44 14.22
C TRP A 75 -16.56 11.19 13.15
N ASN A 76 -15.24 10.99 13.09
CA ASN A 76 -14.36 11.63 12.12
C ASN A 76 -14.24 10.84 10.82
N LEU A 77 -14.72 9.61 10.77
CA LEU A 77 -14.66 8.75 9.59
C LEU A 77 -15.73 9.15 8.56
N SER A 78 -15.35 9.22 7.31
CA SER A 78 -16.29 9.45 6.19
C SER A 78 -17.36 8.35 6.17
N ARG A 79 -18.62 8.75 5.95
CA ARG A 79 -19.75 7.82 5.77
C ARG A 79 -19.63 6.93 4.54
N SER A 80 -18.75 7.28 3.60
CA SER A 80 -18.46 6.47 2.41
C SER A 80 -17.57 5.26 2.70
N VAL A 81 -16.91 5.22 3.88
CA VAL A 81 -16.09 4.07 4.30
C VAL A 81 -17.01 2.93 4.71
N LYS A 82 -16.82 1.77 4.09
CA LYS A 82 -17.57 0.55 4.38
C LYS A 82 -16.94 -0.15 5.58
N HIS A 83 -17.73 -0.40 6.61
CA HIS A 83 -17.29 -1.15 7.79
C HIS A 83 -17.12 -2.64 7.45
N ILE A 84 -16.04 -3.23 7.94
CA ILE A 84 -15.70 -4.65 7.80
C ILE A 84 -15.54 -5.26 9.19
N ASP A 85 -16.24 -6.35 9.46
CA ASP A 85 -16.21 -7.05 10.75
C ASP A 85 -15.06 -8.03 10.87
N VAL A 86 -14.56 -8.55 9.75
CA VAL A 86 -13.56 -9.62 9.68
C VAL A 86 -12.43 -9.20 8.75
N VAL A 87 -11.20 -9.17 9.26
CA VAL A 87 -10.03 -8.68 8.50
C VAL A 87 -9.76 -9.47 7.23
N GLU A 88 -10.10 -10.75 7.20
CA GLU A 88 -9.96 -11.61 6.05
C GLU A 88 -10.76 -11.12 4.82
N ASP A 89 -11.85 -10.40 5.04
CA ASP A 89 -12.62 -9.81 3.94
C ASP A 89 -11.85 -8.65 3.28
N ILE A 90 -11.06 -7.89 4.07
CA ILE A 90 -10.11 -6.92 3.50
C ILE A 90 -9.07 -7.63 2.62
N TYR A 91 -8.50 -8.74 3.10
CA TYR A 91 -7.53 -9.50 2.31
C TYR A 91 -8.11 -9.98 0.98
N LYS A 92 -9.32 -10.53 0.99
CA LYS A 92 -9.96 -11.09 -0.21
C LYS A 92 -10.42 -10.02 -1.21
N GLU A 93 -10.86 -8.87 -0.73
CA GLU A 93 -11.60 -7.89 -1.54
C GLU A 93 -10.76 -6.72 -2.04
N CYS A 94 -9.69 -6.34 -1.33
CA CYS A 94 -9.01 -5.09 -1.57
C CYS A 94 -7.85 -5.22 -2.57
N ASP A 95 -7.67 -4.18 -3.38
CA ASP A 95 -6.56 -4.03 -4.34
C ASP A 95 -5.33 -3.40 -3.65
N PHE A 96 -5.59 -2.58 -2.63
CA PHE A 96 -4.60 -1.95 -1.77
C PHE A 96 -4.95 -2.24 -0.31
N ILE A 97 -3.94 -2.49 0.51
CA ILE A 97 -4.10 -2.71 1.95
C ILE A 97 -3.12 -1.80 2.69
N THR A 98 -3.62 -0.97 3.59
CA THR A 98 -2.80 -0.11 4.44
C THR A 98 -3.01 -0.43 5.91
N ILE A 99 -1.92 -0.45 6.69
CA ILE A 99 -1.89 -0.95 8.06
C ILE A 99 -1.61 0.21 9.01
N HIS A 100 -2.45 0.39 10.02
CA HIS A 100 -2.38 1.47 11.01
C HIS A 100 -2.68 0.99 12.44
N VAL A 101 -2.39 -0.28 12.73
CA VAL A 101 -2.56 -0.86 14.08
C VAL A 101 -1.27 -0.76 14.89
N PRO A 102 -1.35 -0.74 16.23
CA PRO A 102 -0.18 -0.87 17.09
C PRO A 102 0.42 -2.28 16.99
N LEU A 103 1.72 -2.40 17.29
CA LEU A 103 2.36 -3.69 17.44
C LEU A 103 2.01 -4.29 18.80
N LEU A 104 1.24 -5.35 18.79
CA LEU A 104 0.83 -6.17 19.93
C LEU A 104 1.14 -7.64 19.60
N ASP A 105 1.07 -8.52 20.59
CA ASP A 105 1.23 -9.96 20.33
C ASP A 105 0.19 -10.48 19.33
N SER A 106 -1.05 -9.94 19.38
CA SER A 106 -2.16 -10.30 18.47
C SER A 106 -2.01 -9.73 17.06
N THR A 107 -1.21 -8.68 16.86
CA THR A 107 -1.01 -8.05 15.56
C THR A 107 0.36 -8.33 14.96
N ARG A 108 1.28 -8.91 15.74
CA ARG A 108 2.60 -9.33 15.26
C ARG A 108 2.47 -10.27 14.08
N GLN A 109 3.15 -9.94 12.97
CA GLN A 109 3.11 -10.71 11.73
C GLN A 109 1.66 -11.03 11.25
N MET A 110 0.74 -10.09 11.45
CA MET A 110 -0.63 -10.26 10.96
C MET A 110 -0.69 -10.39 9.43
N ILE A 111 0.25 -9.76 8.72
CA ILE A 111 0.48 -9.98 7.29
C ILE A 111 1.53 -11.08 7.16
N ASN A 112 1.09 -12.31 7.18
CA ASN A 112 1.88 -13.52 7.04
C ASN A 112 1.52 -14.29 5.75
N LYS A 113 2.16 -15.42 5.54
CA LYS A 113 1.92 -16.26 4.35
C LYS A 113 0.45 -16.63 4.16
N SER A 114 -0.26 -16.95 5.25
CA SER A 114 -1.69 -17.31 5.18
C SER A 114 -2.56 -16.11 4.77
N ALA A 115 -2.31 -14.93 5.35
CA ALA A 115 -2.98 -13.70 4.96
C ALA A 115 -2.73 -13.37 3.48
N ILE A 116 -1.47 -13.45 3.03
CA ILE A 116 -1.07 -13.17 1.65
C ILE A 116 -1.75 -14.14 0.67
N GLN A 117 -1.89 -15.41 1.03
CA GLN A 117 -2.59 -16.38 0.19
C GLN A 117 -4.07 -16.00 -0.07
N MET A 118 -4.73 -15.40 0.92
CA MET A 118 -6.12 -14.94 0.79
C MET A 118 -6.25 -13.67 -0.06
N MET A 119 -5.20 -12.86 -0.19
CA MET A 119 -5.23 -11.59 -0.90
C MET A 119 -5.50 -11.77 -2.40
N LYS A 120 -5.92 -10.70 -3.04
CA LYS A 120 -6.04 -10.64 -4.50
C LYS A 120 -4.66 -10.73 -5.15
N LYS A 121 -4.62 -11.23 -6.38
CA LYS A 121 -3.43 -11.10 -7.22
C LYS A 121 -3.12 -9.63 -7.49
N ASP A 122 -1.85 -9.30 -7.56
CA ASP A 122 -1.34 -7.94 -7.80
C ASP A 122 -1.69 -6.92 -6.69
N VAL A 123 -1.97 -7.40 -5.46
CA VAL A 123 -2.23 -6.52 -4.31
C VAL A 123 -1.02 -5.64 -4.01
N ILE A 124 -1.30 -4.42 -3.54
CA ILE A 124 -0.28 -3.49 -3.03
C ILE A 124 -0.47 -3.35 -1.52
N ILE A 125 0.60 -3.56 -0.76
CA ILE A 125 0.60 -3.48 0.70
C ILE A 125 1.41 -2.26 1.14
N LEU A 126 0.82 -1.46 2.04
CA LEU A 126 1.41 -0.24 2.59
C LEU A 126 1.54 -0.41 4.10
N ASN A 127 2.76 -0.37 4.62
CA ASN A 127 3.04 -0.47 6.06
C ASN A 127 3.81 0.76 6.55
N PHE A 128 3.10 1.71 7.11
CA PHE A 128 3.63 2.90 7.77
C PHE A 128 3.36 2.91 9.27
N ALA A 129 3.08 1.72 9.86
CA ALA A 129 2.77 1.59 11.28
C ALA A 129 3.94 1.03 12.11
N ARG A 130 4.30 -0.24 11.90
CA ARG A 130 5.43 -0.91 12.55
C ARG A 130 5.95 -2.05 11.68
N ASP A 131 7.25 -2.25 11.65
CA ASP A 131 7.92 -3.29 10.85
C ASP A 131 7.39 -4.71 11.15
N LEU A 132 7.36 -5.09 12.43
CA LEU A 132 6.99 -6.44 12.88
C LEU A 132 5.49 -6.80 12.71
N LEU A 133 4.68 -5.93 12.14
CA LEU A 133 3.30 -6.26 11.72
C LEU A 133 3.26 -7.16 10.49
N VAL A 134 4.36 -7.20 9.75
CA VAL A 134 4.49 -7.90 8.48
C VAL A 134 5.58 -8.97 8.59
N ASP A 135 5.31 -10.16 8.10
CA ASP A 135 6.32 -11.17 7.80
C ASP A 135 6.96 -10.81 6.46
N GLU A 136 8.10 -10.13 6.52
CA GLU A 136 8.77 -9.59 5.34
C GLU A 136 9.24 -10.69 4.38
N GLN A 137 9.67 -11.85 4.90
CA GLN A 137 10.05 -12.95 4.02
C GLN A 137 8.84 -13.49 3.26
N ALA A 138 7.68 -13.62 3.92
CA ALA A 138 6.46 -14.01 3.25
C ALA A 138 6.01 -12.99 2.18
N VAL A 139 6.27 -11.69 2.42
CA VAL A 139 6.03 -10.64 1.43
C VAL A 139 6.95 -10.78 0.22
N LEU A 140 8.26 -10.99 0.43
CA LEU A 140 9.23 -11.20 -0.65
C LEU A 140 8.87 -12.44 -1.49
N ASP A 141 8.51 -13.54 -0.84
CA ASP A 141 8.03 -14.75 -1.50
C ASP A 141 6.74 -14.47 -2.32
N GLY A 142 5.84 -13.66 -1.77
CA GLY A 142 4.61 -13.22 -2.43
C GLY A 142 4.86 -12.35 -3.66
N ILE A 143 5.87 -11.48 -3.62
CA ILE A 143 6.31 -10.67 -4.76
C ILE A 143 6.91 -11.58 -5.84
N ALA A 144 7.82 -12.48 -5.46
CA ALA A 144 8.44 -13.43 -6.38
C ALA A 144 7.41 -14.34 -7.08
N ALA A 145 6.35 -14.72 -6.37
CA ALA A 145 5.23 -15.51 -6.91
C ALA A 145 4.22 -14.69 -7.74
N GLY A 146 4.39 -13.36 -7.87
CA GLY A 146 3.46 -12.48 -8.58
C GLY A 146 2.10 -12.32 -7.89
N LYS A 147 2.01 -12.59 -6.58
CA LYS A 147 0.83 -12.38 -5.76
C LYS A 147 0.76 -10.94 -5.26
N ILE A 148 1.88 -10.39 -4.82
CA ILE A 148 2.05 -9.02 -4.38
C ILE A 148 2.74 -8.23 -5.50
N ARG A 149 2.13 -7.13 -5.91
CA ARG A 149 2.71 -6.25 -6.94
C ARG A 149 3.78 -5.32 -6.35
N LYS A 150 3.50 -4.75 -5.17
CA LYS A 150 4.41 -3.85 -4.46
C LYS A 150 4.18 -3.94 -2.96
N TYR A 151 5.28 -3.85 -2.22
CA TYR A 151 5.29 -3.60 -0.79
C TYR A 151 5.95 -2.24 -0.53
N VAL A 152 5.27 -1.38 0.20
CA VAL A 152 5.76 -0.03 0.54
C VAL A 152 5.86 0.09 2.04
N SER A 153 7.01 0.52 2.55
CA SER A 153 7.28 0.66 3.98
C SER A 153 8.18 1.86 4.25
N ASP A 154 8.12 2.41 5.45
CA ASP A 154 9.08 3.40 5.95
C ASP A 154 10.00 2.84 7.05
N PHE A 155 10.14 1.51 7.09
CA PHE A 155 11.05 0.78 8.00
C PHE A 155 12.19 0.14 7.21
N PRO A 156 13.25 0.91 6.86
CA PRO A 156 14.39 0.35 6.12
C PRO A 156 15.13 -0.69 6.95
N ASN A 157 15.38 -1.86 6.36
CA ASN A 157 16.14 -2.93 6.96
C ASN A 157 16.87 -3.77 5.90
N PRO A 158 17.85 -4.61 6.27
CA PRO A 158 18.63 -5.40 5.32
C PRO A 158 17.80 -6.41 4.49
N THR A 159 16.64 -6.87 4.99
CA THR A 159 15.81 -7.87 4.32
C THR A 159 15.08 -7.25 3.11
N THR A 160 14.59 -6.03 3.27
CA THR A 160 13.69 -5.38 2.29
C THR A 160 14.39 -4.35 1.42
N ALA A 161 15.48 -3.76 1.89
CA ALA A 161 16.19 -2.70 1.17
C ALA A 161 16.79 -3.23 -0.15
N GLY A 162 16.47 -2.57 -1.25
CA GLY A 162 16.99 -2.90 -2.58
C GLY A 162 16.34 -4.09 -3.27
N GLN A 163 15.29 -4.68 -2.67
CA GLN A 163 14.56 -5.78 -3.27
C GLN A 163 13.60 -5.30 -4.37
N ASP A 164 13.53 -6.04 -5.47
CA ASP A 164 12.57 -5.77 -6.53
C ASP A 164 11.14 -5.87 -5.99
N GLY A 165 10.29 -4.93 -6.41
CA GLY A 165 8.91 -4.90 -5.92
C GLY A 165 8.72 -4.26 -4.54
N VAL A 166 9.80 -3.91 -3.83
CA VAL A 166 9.76 -3.22 -2.55
C VAL A 166 10.14 -1.74 -2.72
N ILE A 167 9.40 -0.86 -2.06
CA ILE A 167 9.70 0.57 -1.97
C ILE A 167 9.87 0.89 -0.49
N VAL A 168 11.09 1.20 -0.08
CA VAL A 168 11.38 1.62 1.28
C VAL A 168 11.79 3.08 1.28
N ILE A 169 11.13 3.86 2.15
CA ILE A 169 11.45 5.28 2.34
C ILE A 169 11.98 5.51 3.76
N PRO A 170 12.79 6.54 3.99
CA PRO A 170 13.16 6.93 5.36
C PRO A 170 11.90 7.30 6.16
N HIS A 171 11.87 6.99 7.46
CA HIS A 171 10.73 7.22 8.36
C HIS A 171 10.49 8.73 8.58
N LEU A 172 10.02 9.42 7.55
CA LEU A 172 9.85 10.89 7.55
C LEU A 172 8.51 11.36 8.15
N GLY A 173 7.55 10.47 8.30
CA GLY A 173 6.20 10.82 8.77
C GLY A 173 6.14 11.31 10.23
N ALA A 174 7.21 11.11 11.00
CA ALA A 174 7.35 11.55 12.39
C ALA A 174 8.30 12.74 12.56
N SER A 175 8.73 13.37 11.47
CA SER A 175 9.70 14.49 11.46
C SER A 175 9.00 15.84 11.50
#